data_86a3d0fc4d5307c4f445a2cfb4090893
#
_entry.id   86a3d0fc4d5307c4f445a2cfb4090893
#
_cell.length_a   1.000
_cell.length_b   1.000
_cell.length_c   1.000
_cell.angle_alpha   90.00
_cell.angle_beta   90.00
_cell.angle_gamma   90.00
#
_symmetry.space_group_name_H-M   'P 1'
#
loop_
_entity.id
_entity.type
_entity.pdbx_description
1 polymer ?
#
loop_
_entity_poly.entity_id
_entity_poly.type
_entity_poly.pdbx_seq_one_letter_code
_entity_poly.pdbx_strand_id
1 'polypeptide(L)'
;MHPSVSIVIRGYNRERYIGRAIESVLAQTYQDFDLLVWDDGSSDGTAKVAIECAKKDSRVRLAAYDHRGAVKSLKSALADTFGPYLCWVDSDDMLAPTALEETVAALDGNPSVGMVYTDYQVIDTSDQVKSYGRRCRIPYSKDRLLLDFMTFHFRLIRRSVFEQAGGIDDEFRCAEDYDLCLRLSEITEIRRIQKPLYHYRIHPKSVSHEMRLEQVHWSRAAISRALKRRGLSERFEVDLQIHERFSLKRRNPDG
;
A
#
# COMPACT_ATOMS: atom_id res chain seq x y z
N MET A 1 3.26 7.23 26.22
CA MET A 1 2.58 6.11 25.53
C MET A 1 2.74 6.34 24.03
N HIS A 2 3.00 5.30 23.26
CA HIS A 2 3.00 5.40 21.79
C HIS A 2 1.56 5.37 21.28
N PRO A 3 1.24 6.07 20.16
CA PRO A 3 -0.06 5.98 19.50
C PRO A 3 -0.39 4.55 19.10
N SER A 4 -1.70 4.24 19.01
CA SER A 4 -2.16 2.89 18.68
C SER A 4 -1.87 2.51 17.23
N VAL A 5 -1.87 3.48 16.30
CA VAL A 5 -1.62 3.24 14.89
C VAL A 5 -0.43 4.06 14.41
N SER A 6 0.55 3.39 13.83
CA SER A 6 1.62 4.07 13.07
C SER A 6 1.33 4.02 11.59
N ILE A 7 1.35 5.19 10.97
CA ILE A 7 1.07 5.38 9.55
C ILE A 7 2.33 5.88 8.86
N VAL A 8 2.66 5.31 7.71
CA VAL A 8 3.75 5.76 6.86
C VAL A 8 3.20 6.30 5.55
N ILE A 9 3.65 7.49 5.14
CA ILE A 9 3.55 7.97 3.77
C ILE A 9 4.96 8.10 3.22
N ARG A 10 5.31 7.26 2.24
CA ARG A 10 6.59 7.36 1.55
C ARG A 10 6.44 8.17 0.26
N GLY A 11 7.26 9.22 0.10
CA GLY A 11 7.25 10.10 -1.07
C GLY A 11 8.60 10.09 -1.81
N TYR A 12 8.53 10.19 -3.14
CA TYR A 12 9.65 10.52 -4.01
C TYR A 12 9.12 11.28 -5.23
N ASN A 13 9.42 12.59 -5.29
CA ASN A 13 8.92 13.49 -6.33
C ASN A 13 7.38 13.44 -6.46
N ARG A 14 6.69 13.78 -5.37
CA ARG A 14 5.22 13.76 -5.22
C ARG A 14 4.64 15.11 -4.72
N GLU A 15 5.34 16.21 -4.94
CA GLU A 15 4.92 17.57 -4.54
C GLU A 15 3.44 17.83 -4.82
N ARG A 16 2.96 17.39 -5.98
CA ARG A 16 1.57 17.63 -6.42
C ARG A 16 0.51 16.95 -5.56
N TYR A 17 0.82 15.80 -4.95
CA TYR A 17 -0.19 14.93 -4.33
C TYR A 17 0.03 14.72 -2.84
N ILE A 18 1.28 14.77 -2.35
CA ILE A 18 1.61 14.39 -0.98
C ILE A 18 0.86 15.20 0.08
N GLY A 19 0.58 16.49 -0.17
CA GLY A 19 -0.21 17.32 0.73
C GLY A 19 -1.61 16.75 0.97
N ARG A 20 -2.29 16.33 -0.10
CA ARG A 20 -3.62 15.71 -0.01
C ARG A 20 -3.60 14.34 0.66
N ALA A 21 -2.56 13.55 0.41
CA ALA A 21 -2.36 12.29 1.12
C ALA A 21 -2.24 12.51 2.63
N ILE A 22 -1.39 13.45 3.07
CA ILE A 22 -1.21 13.83 4.47
C ILE A 22 -2.53 14.35 5.06
N GLU A 23 -3.19 15.29 4.40
CA GLU A 23 -4.47 15.87 4.84
C GLU A 23 -5.55 14.79 5.02
N SER A 24 -5.63 13.79 4.15
CA SER A 24 -6.58 12.69 4.26
C SER A 24 -6.34 11.81 5.49
N VAL A 25 -5.09 11.66 5.92
CA VAL A 25 -4.72 10.97 7.16
C VAL A 25 -5.05 11.83 8.38
N LEU A 26 -4.74 13.12 8.33
CA LEU A 26 -5.04 14.03 9.45
C LEU A 26 -6.53 14.23 9.68
N ALA A 27 -7.36 14.06 8.66
CA ALA A 27 -8.82 14.15 8.70
C ALA A 27 -9.51 12.85 9.16
N GLN A 28 -8.78 11.82 9.59
CA GLN A 28 -9.38 10.58 10.07
C GLN A 28 -10.21 10.81 11.33
N THR A 29 -11.34 10.11 11.47
CA THR A 29 -12.19 10.13 12.69
C THR A 29 -11.48 9.52 13.88
N TYR A 30 -10.65 8.50 13.67
CA TYR A 30 -9.77 7.90 14.68
C TYR A 30 -8.54 8.78 14.89
N GLN A 31 -8.28 9.25 16.12
CA GLN A 31 -7.26 10.27 16.39
C GLN A 31 -5.96 9.74 17.02
N ASP A 32 -5.95 8.51 17.54
CA ASP A 32 -4.81 7.93 18.25
C ASP A 32 -3.81 7.27 17.25
N PHE A 33 -3.15 8.12 16.45
CA PHE A 33 -2.15 7.71 15.48
C PHE A 33 -0.96 8.67 15.43
N ASP A 34 0.17 8.17 14.94
CA ASP A 34 1.30 8.96 14.45
C ASP A 34 1.48 8.77 12.93
N LEU A 35 1.89 9.83 12.26
CA LEU A 35 2.16 9.82 10.82
C LEU A 35 3.62 10.12 10.56
N LEU A 36 4.35 9.16 10.02
CA LEU A 36 5.70 9.35 9.51
C LEU A 36 5.65 9.58 8.00
N VAL A 37 6.00 10.79 7.59
CA VAL A 37 6.26 11.09 6.18
C VAL A 37 7.73 10.82 5.90
N TRP A 38 8.00 9.89 5.01
CA TRP A 38 9.35 9.52 4.60
C TRP A 38 9.64 10.05 3.20
N ASP A 39 10.53 11.02 3.11
CA ASP A 39 11.02 11.56 1.83
C ASP A 39 12.27 10.78 1.39
N ASP A 40 12.17 10.11 0.25
CA ASP A 40 13.22 9.28 -0.33
C ASP A 40 14.14 10.08 -1.26
N GLY A 41 14.58 11.27 -0.85
CA GLY A 41 15.51 12.11 -1.59
C GLY A 41 14.85 12.84 -2.77
N SER A 42 13.69 13.43 -2.56
CA SER A 42 12.99 14.19 -3.60
C SER A 42 13.77 15.43 -4.03
N SER A 43 13.74 15.72 -5.32
CA SER A 43 14.31 16.93 -5.93
C SER A 43 13.28 18.04 -6.17
N ASP A 44 11.99 17.75 -5.98
CA ASP A 44 10.88 18.70 -6.09
C ASP A 44 10.46 19.26 -4.70
N GLY A 45 9.31 19.91 -4.61
CA GLY A 45 8.79 20.48 -3.35
C GLY A 45 8.20 19.44 -2.37
N THR A 46 8.34 18.14 -2.56
CA THR A 46 7.75 17.08 -1.71
C THR A 46 8.08 17.29 -0.23
N ALA A 47 9.38 17.37 0.10
CA ALA A 47 9.81 17.58 1.49
C ALA A 47 9.31 18.90 2.08
N LYS A 48 9.27 19.98 1.29
CA LYS A 48 8.75 21.29 1.72
C LYS A 48 7.27 21.20 2.11
N VAL A 49 6.44 20.52 1.29
CA VAL A 49 5.02 20.32 1.60
C VAL A 49 4.85 19.53 2.91
N ALA A 50 5.62 18.46 3.10
CA ALA A 50 5.58 17.67 4.32
C ALA A 50 5.99 18.46 5.57
N ILE A 51 7.03 19.31 5.47
CA ILE A 51 7.45 20.22 6.54
C ILE A 51 6.31 21.15 6.94
N GLU A 52 5.61 21.76 5.98
CA GLU A 52 4.50 22.67 6.27
C GLU A 52 3.31 21.95 6.94
N CYS A 53 3.07 20.69 6.63
CA CYS A 53 2.08 19.87 7.33
C CYS A 53 2.53 19.55 8.77
N ALA A 54 3.79 19.17 8.97
CA ALA A 54 4.35 18.85 10.29
C ALA A 54 4.37 20.07 11.26
N LYS A 55 4.49 21.28 10.73
CA LYS A 55 4.38 22.52 11.55
C LYS A 55 2.97 22.75 12.09
N LYS A 56 1.95 22.24 11.40
CA LYS A 56 0.53 22.46 11.73
C LYS A 56 -0.04 21.38 12.64
N ASP A 57 0.51 20.17 12.61
CA ASP A 57 -0.01 19.02 13.37
C ASP A 57 1.16 18.20 13.94
N SER A 58 1.23 18.12 15.26
CA SER A 58 2.31 17.42 15.98
C SER A 58 2.31 15.90 15.79
N ARG A 59 1.26 15.32 15.24
CA ARG A 59 1.21 13.90 14.88
C ARG A 59 2.05 13.57 13.65
N VAL A 60 2.44 14.58 12.86
CA VAL A 60 3.25 14.42 11.65
C VAL A 60 4.72 14.55 11.97
N ARG A 61 5.48 13.51 11.66
CA ARG A 61 6.95 13.52 11.66
C ARG A 61 7.47 13.42 10.23
N LEU A 62 8.51 14.16 9.89
CA LEU A 62 9.21 14.04 8.61
C LEU A 62 10.59 13.43 8.84
N ALA A 63 10.93 12.43 8.03
CA ALA A 63 12.27 11.90 7.86
C ALA A 63 12.66 12.02 6.37
N ALA A 64 13.79 12.65 6.10
CA ALA A 64 14.28 12.86 4.73
C ALA A 64 15.69 12.27 4.59
N TYR A 65 15.90 11.48 3.57
CA TYR A 65 17.16 10.76 3.33
C TYR A 65 17.52 10.78 1.84
N ASP A 66 18.73 10.33 1.53
CA ASP A 66 19.14 10.09 0.15
C ASP A 66 18.29 8.99 -0.50
N HIS A 67 18.09 9.09 -1.81
CA HIS A 67 17.27 8.15 -2.58
C HIS A 67 17.79 6.71 -2.50
N ARG A 68 16.95 5.80 -2.02
CA ARG A 68 17.26 4.36 -1.84
C ARG A 68 16.32 3.45 -2.63
N GLY A 69 15.27 4.02 -3.19
CA GLY A 69 14.20 3.32 -3.90
C GLY A 69 13.05 2.91 -2.97
N ALA A 70 11.92 2.65 -3.60
CA ALA A 70 10.61 2.49 -2.96
C ALA A 70 10.60 1.49 -1.81
N VAL A 71 11.09 0.28 -2.05
CA VAL A 71 10.98 -0.85 -1.09
C VAL A 71 11.89 -0.64 0.13
N LYS A 72 13.16 -0.26 -0.11
CA LYS A 72 14.11 0.00 0.98
C LYS A 72 13.68 1.15 1.86
N SER A 73 13.14 2.21 1.26
CA SER A 73 12.63 3.36 1.99
C SER A 73 11.39 3.00 2.81
N LEU A 74 10.45 2.22 2.26
CA LEU A 74 9.29 1.72 3.00
C LEU A 74 9.72 0.85 4.18
N LYS A 75 10.65 -0.10 3.97
CA LYS A 75 11.20 -0.95 5.04
C LYS A 75 11.81 -0.12 6.17
N SER A 76 12.64 0.88 5.82
CA SER A 76 13.28 1.76 6.81
C SER A 76 12.26 2.62 7.54
N ALA A 77 11.26 3.17 6.84
CA ALA A 77 10.21 3.97 7.43
C ALA A 77 9.36 3.17 8.43
N LEU A 78 8.96 1.94 8.07
CA LEU A 78 8.20 1.07 8.97
C LEU A 78 9.02 0.68 10.22
N ALA A 79 10.33 0.49 10.09
CA ALA A 79 11.22 0.21 11.22
C ALA A 79 11.34 1.41 12.19
N ASP A 80 11.08 2.64 11.74
CA ASP A 80 11.06 3.87 12.57
C ASP A 80 9.66 4.18 13.13
N THR A 81 8.81 3.17 13.27
CA THR A 81 7.45 3.29 13.84
C THR A 81 7.25 2.32 14.99
N PHE A 82 6.33 2.62 15.93
CA PHE A 82 6.22 1.90 17.21
C PHE A 82 4.81 1.45 17.60
N GLY A 83 3.76 1.94 16.95
CA GLY A 83 2.38 1.59 17.25
C GLY A 83 2.08 0.09 17.09
N PRO A 84 1.20 -0.51 17.91
CA PRO A 84 0.80 -1.91 17.81
C PRO A 84 0.09 -2.26 16.50
N TYR A 85 -0.46 -1.28 15.82
CA TYR A 85 -0.96 -1.37 14.45
C TYR A 85 -0.09 -0.56 13.51
N LEU A 86 0.12 -1.05 12.31
CA LEU A 86 0.87 -0.36 11.27
C LEU A 86 0.16 -0.42 9.92
N CYS A 87 0.34 0.64 9.15
CA CYS A 87 -0.13 0.74 7.78
C CYS A 87 0.73 1.74 6.98
N TRP A 88 0.54 1.75 5.69
CA TRP A 88 1.09 2.81 4.84
C TRP A 88 0.08 3.25 3.79
N VAL A 89 0.23 4.48 3.36
CA VAL A 89 -0.57 5.12 2.32
C VAL A 89 0.38 5.61 1.24
N ASP A 90 0.08 5.35 -0.01
CA ASP A 90 0.89 5.86 -1.11
C ASP A 90 0.76 7.39 -1.20
N SER A 91 1.87 8.06 -1.49
CA SER A 91 1.94 9.53 -1.44
C SER A 91 1.12 10.27 -2.50
N ASP A 92 0.51 9.53 -3.41
CA ASP A 92 -0.40 10.01 -4.46
C ASP A 92 -1.86 9.58 -4.24
N ASP A 93 -2.15 8.83 -3.17
CA ASP A 93 -3.47 8.30 -2.81
C ASP A 93 -4.07 9.01 -1.59
N MET A 94 -5.29 8.64 -1.18
CA MET A 94 -5.96 9.21 -0.02
C MET A 94 -6.76 8.15 0.75
N LEU A 95 -6.98 8.39 2.04
CA LEU A 95 -7.90 7.63 2.87
C LEU A 95 -9.30 8.26 2.90
N ALA A 96 -10.34 7.44 2.97
CA ALA A 96 -11.66 7.91 3.36
C ALA A 96 -11.68 8.24 4.87
N PRO A 97 -12.53 9.16 5.34
CA PRO A 97 -12.46 9.70 6.72
C PRO A 97 -12.56 8.66 7.85
N THR A 98 -13.23 7.53 7.63
CA THR A 98 -13.44 6.49 8.65
C THR A 98 -12.52 5.28 8.48
N ALA A 99 -11.49 5.37 7.63
CA ALA A 99 -10.65 4.21 7.29
C ALA A 99 -9.93 3.62 8.50
N LEU A 100 -9.34 4.45 9.35
CA LEU A 100 -8.68 3.99 10.58
C LEU A 100 -9.66 3.45 11.60
N GLU A 101 -10.76 4.17 11.85
CA GLU A 101 -11.78 3.76 12.82
C GLU A 101 -12.34 2.36 12.51
N GLU A 102 -12.71 2.13 11.26
CA GLU A 102 -13.29 0.86 10.85
C GLU A 102 -12.27 -0.29 10.83
N THR A 103 -11.03 -0.01 10.44
CA THR A 103 -9.99 -1.04 10.40
C THR A 103 -9.48 -1.38 11.79
N VAL A 104 -9.31 -0.40 12.69
CA VAL A 104 -8.96 -0.64 14.09
C VAL A 104 -10.06 -1.43 14.80
N ALA A 105 -11.33 -1.00 14.68
CA ALA A 105 -12.47 -1.71 15.28
C ALA A 105 -12.57 -3.16 14.79
N ALA A 106 -12.29 -3.41 13.51
CA ALA A 106 -12.30 -4.76 12.95
C ALA A 106 -11.18 -5.65 13.50
N LEU A 107 -9.99 -5.10 13.77
CA LEU A 107 -8.90 -5.83 14.43
C LEU A 107 -9.19 -6.02 15.91
N ASP A 108 -9.57 -4.98 16.65
CA ASP A 108 -9.83 -5.05 18.10
C ASP A 108 -10.93 -6.07 18.44
N GLY A 109 -11.98 -6.11 17.63
CA GLY A 109 -13.07 -7.08 17.79
C GLY A 109 -12.72 -8.52 17.41
N ASN A 110 -11.54 -8.80 16.82
CA ASN A 110 -11.19 -10.13 16.31
C ASN A 110 -9.69 -10.43 16.53
N PRO A 111 -9.30 -10.97 17.69
CA PRO A 111 -7.90 -11.24 18.03
C PRO A 111 -7.18 -12.22 17.10
N SER A 112 -7.89 -13.13 16.42
CA SER A 112 -7.32 -14.08 15.45
C SER A 112 -6.94 -13.41 14.11
N VAL A 113 -7.51 -12.24 13.82
CA VAL A 113 -7.25 -11.49 12.59
C VAL A 113 -5.99 -10.66 12.74
N GLY A 114 -4.96 -10.94 11.95
CA GLY A 114 -3.70 -10.20 11.96
C GLY A 114 -3.62 -9.06 10.94
N MET A 115 -4.46 -9.11 9.91
CA MET A 115 -4.55 -8.07 8.90
C MET A 115 -6.00 -7.86 8.45
N VAL A 116 -6.40 -6.61 8.33
CA VAL A 116 -7.61 -6.24 7.59
C VAL A 116 -7.24 -5.47 6.34
N TYR A 117 -8.05 -5.60 5.30
CA TYR A 117 -7.95 -4.78 4.09
C TYR A 117 -9.33 -4.31 3.65
N THR A 118 -9.37 -3.21 2.89
CA THR A 118 -10.61 -2.57 2.49
C THR A 118 -10.84 -2.64 0.98
N ASP A 119 -12.01 -2.25 0.55
CA ASP A 119 -12.23 -1.91 -0.85
C ASP A 119 -11.66 -0.53 -1.15
N TYR A 120 -11.57 -0.19 -2.43
CA TYR A 120 -11.08 1.10 -2.89
C TYR A 120 -11.88 1.64 -4.06
N GLN A 121 -11.79 2.95 -4.22
CA GLN A 121 -12.25 3.66 -5.42
C GLN A 121 -11.06 4.15 -6.22
N VAL A 122 -11.23 4.21 -7.52
CA VAL A 122 -10.26 4.82 -8.43
C VAL A 122 -10.60 6.28 -8.62
N ILE A 123 -9.62 7.16 -8.40
CA ILE A 123 -9.75 8.61 -8.59
C ILE A 123 -8.79 9.11 -9.69
N ASP A 124 -9.11 10.24 -10.28
CA ASP A 124 -8.24 10.93 -11.23
C ASP A 124 -7.31 11.96 -10.54
N THR A 125 -6.58 12.71 -11.34
CA THR A 125 -5.65 13.76 -10.88
C THR A 125 -6.32 14.96 -10.23
N SER A 126 -7.67 15.05 -10.28
CA SER A 126 -8.51 16.09 -9.68
C SER A 126 -9.38 15.55 -8.55
N ASP A 127 -9.04 14.36 -8.01
CA ASP A 127 -9.75 13.65 -6.92
C ASP A 127 -11.17 13.18 -7.28
N GLN A 128 -11.55 13.21 -8.56
CA GLN A 128 -12.87 12.75 -8.98
C GLN A 128 -12.91 11.22 -9.05
N VAL A 129 -13.91 10.62 -8.42
CA VAL A 129 -14.14 9.18 -8.47
C VAL A 129 -14.52 8.76 -9.88
N LYS A 130 -13.77 7.81 -10.44
CA LYS A 130 -14.00 7.25 -11.79
C LYS A 130 -14.64 5.87 -11.76
N SER A 131 -14.26 5.04 -10.82
CA SER A 131 -14.80 3.67 -10.73
C SER A 131 -14.57 3.05 -9.36
N TYR A 132 -15.30 1.99 -9.10
CA TYR A 132 -15.00 1.08 -8.00
C TYR A 132 -13.84 0.16 -8.37
N GLY A 133 -13.01 -0.19 -7.40
CA GLY A 133 -11.81 -0.99 -7.59
C GLY A 133 -12.09 -2.37 -8.21
N ARG A 134 -11.39 -2.72 -9.28
CA ARG A 134 -11.60 -4.01 -9.99
C ARG A 134 -11.34 -5.22 -9.10
N ARG A 135 -10.31 -5.14 -8.24
CA ARG A 135 -9.90 -6.21 -7.32
C ARG A 135 -10.90 -6.43 -6.19
N CYS A 136 -11.75 -5.45 -5.89
CA CYS A 136 -12.83 -5.56 -4.91
C CYS A 136 -13.92 -6.56 -5.31
N ARG A 137 -13.96 -7.01 -6.56
CA ARG A 137 -14.90 -8.04 -7.02
C ARG A 137 -14.42 -9.46 -6.73
N ILE A 138 -13.18 -9.63 -6.29
CA ILE A 138 -12.54 -10.91 -6.05
C ILE A 138 -12.70 -11.26 -4.57
N PRO A 139 -13.43 -12.34 -4.22
CA PRO A 139 -13.53 -12.78 -2.83
C PRO A 139 -12.17 -13.27 -2.35
N TYR A 140 -11.86 -12.93 -1.09
CA TYR A 140 -10.63 -13.38 -0.46
C TYR A 140 -10.68 -14.89 -0.18
N SER A 141 -9.61 -15.56 -0.55
CA SER A 141 -9.18 -16.82 0.04
C SER A 141 -7.66 -16.92 -0.02
N LYS A 142 -7.07 -17.68 0.90
CA LYS A 142 -5.61 -17.94 0.96
C LYS A 142 -5.09 -18.53 -0.36
N ASP A 143 -5.83 -19.45 -0.95
CA ASP A 143 -5.40 -20.11 -2.20
C ASP A 143 -5.60 -19.20 -3.40
N ARG A 144 -6.71 -18.45 -3.46
CA ARG A 144 -6.94 -17.49 -4.53
C ARG A 144 -5.93 -16.34 -4.52
N LEU A 145 -5.38 -15.99 -3.37
CA LEU A 145 -4.33 -14.99 -3.26
C LEU A 145 -3.05 -15.37 -4.03
N LEU A 146 -2.82 -16.65 -4.34
CA LEU A 146 -1.73 -17.08 -5.23
C LEU A 146 -1.93 -16.65 -6.70
N LEU A 147 -3.16 -16.38 -7.12
CA LEU A 147 -3.50 -16.05 -8.49
C LEU A 147 -3.92 -14.60 -8.69
N ASP A 148 -4.58 -14.03 -7.67
CA ASP A 148 -5.17 -12.71 -7.72
C ASP A 148 -4.74 -11.89 -6.50
N PHE A 149 -4.16 -10.72 -6.69
CA PHE A 149 -3.82 -9.81 -5.60
C PHE A 149 -5.03 -8.96 -5.19
N MET A 150 -5.99 -9.57 -4.45
CA MET A 150 -7.19 -8.87 -3.97
C MET A 150 -6.96 -8.06 -2.69
N THR A 151 -5.96 -8.38 -1.89
CA THR A 151 -5.58 -7.64 -0.66
C THR A 151 -4.79 -6.38 -0.98
N PHE A 152 -5.33 -5.54 -1.87
CA PHE A 152 -4.59 -4.43 -2.49
C PHE A 152 -4.37 -3.26 -1.52
N HIS A 153 -5.35 -2.41 -1.31
CA HIS A 153 -5.34 -1.27 -0.39
C HIS A 153 -6.75 -1.08 0.21
N PHE A 154 -6.90 -0.48 1.35
CA PHE A 154 -6.02 -0.08 2.41
C PHE A 154 -5.79 -1.26 3.37
N ARG A 155 -4.61 -1.41 3.95
CA ARG A 155 -4.28 -2.52 4.86
C ARG A 155 -3.90 -1.96 6.22
N LEU A 156 -4.50 -2.50 7.30
CA LEU A 156 -4.04 -2.31 8.67
C LEU A 156 -3.59 -3.66 9.22
N ILE A 157 -2.40 -3.72 9.79
CA ILE A 157 -1.71 -4.95 10.16
C ILE A 157 -1.30 -4.87 11.64
N ARG A 158 -1.50 -5.94 12.41
CA ARG A 158 -0.88 -6.04 13.74
C ARG A 158 0.64 -6.07 13.60
N ARG A 159 1.34 -5.23 14.34
CA ARG A 159 2.81 -5.19 14.31
C ARG A 159 3.43 -6.53 14.61
N SER A 160 2.96 -7.24 15.65
CA SER A 160 3.47 -8.56 16.01
C SER A 160 3.37 -9.57 14.86
N VAL A 161 2.29 -9.52 14.08
CA VAL A 161 2.08 -10.40 12.93
C VAL A 161 2.95 -9.97 11.73
N PHE A 162 3.12 -8.67 11.52
CA PHE A 162 4.03 -8.13 10.51
C PHE A 162 5.48 -8.57 10.79
N GLU A 163 5.93 -8.47 12.04
CA GLU A 163 7.27 -8.88 12.47
C GLU A 163 7.44 -10.40 12.37
N GLN A 164 6.45 -11.18 12.78
CA GLN A 164 6.45 -12.65 12.64
C GLN A 164 6.53 -13.08 11.16
N ALA A 165 5.89 -12.33 10.25
CA ALA A 165 6.00 -12.57 8.83
C ALA A 165 7.37 -12.17 8.24
N GLY A 166 8.26 -11.51 9.01
CA GLY A 166 9.57 -11.03 8.56
C GLY A 166 9.55 -9.65 7.91
N GLY A 167 8.44 -8.90 8.01
CA GLY A 167 8.33 -7.53 7.51
C GLY A 167 8.45 -7.40 5.98
N ILE A 168 8.89 -6.24 5.51
CA ILE A 168 9.16 -5.99 4.08
C ILE A 168 10.45 -6.68 3.66
N ASP A 169 10.37 -7.49 2.60
CA ASP A 169 11.54 -8.10 1.96
C ASP A 169 12.09 -7.13 0.89
N ASP A 170 13.25 -6.55 1.15
CA ASP A 170 13.91 -5.58 0.28
C ASP A 170 14.78 -6.19 -0.84
N GLU A 171 14.77 -7.50 -0.99
CA GLU A 171 15.23 -8.16 -2.23
C GLU A 171 14.25 -7.86 -3.39
N PHE A 172 12.98 -7.65 -3.09
CA PHE A 172 12.00 -7.23 -4.08
C PHE A 172 12.24 -5.78 -4.52
N ARG A 173 12.14 -5.52 -5.81
CA ARG A 173 12.17 -4.14 -6.35
C ARG A 173 10.78 -3.51 -6.45
N CYS A 174 9.77 -4.36 -6.57
CA CYS A 174 8.34 -4.05 -6.53
C CYS A 174 7.56 -5.33 -6.22
N ALA A 175 6.25 -5.24 -5.94
CA ALA A 175 5.39 -6.33 -5.46
C ALA A 175 5.80 -6.89 -4.08
N GLU A 176 6.56 -6.13 -3.29
CA GLU A 176 6.91 -6.44 -1.90
C GLU A 176 5.69 -6.56 -1.01
N ASP A 177 4.66 -5.78 -1.32
CA ASP A 177 3.38 -5.79 -0.61
C ASP A 177 2.57 -7.05 -0.92
N TYR A 178 2.66 -7.56 -2.15
CA TYR A 178 2.04 -8.83 -2.52
C TYR A 178 2.75 -10.01 -1.84
N ASP A 179 4.08 -10.04 -1.84
CA ASP A 179 4.84 -11.06 -1.12
C ASP A 179 4.52 -11.04 0.38
N LEU A 180 4.46 -9.86 1.00
CA LEU A 180 4.05 -9.73 2.40
C LEU A 180 2.64 -10.29 2.64
N CYS A 181 1.67 -9.97 1.79
CA CYS A 181 0.31 -10.50 1.91
C CYS A 181 0.26 -12.02 1.80
N LEU A 182 1.08 -12.61 0.92
CA LEU A 182 1.21 -14.08 0.81
C LEU A 182 1.76 -14.66 2.11
N ARG A 183 2.83 -14.10 2.69
CA ARG A 183 3.40 -14.55 3.98
C ARG A 183 2.42 -14.39 5.13
N LEU A 184 1.76 -13.25 5.24
CA LEU A 184 0.73 -13.01 6.24
C LEU A 184 -0.41 -14.03 6.15
N SER A 185 -0.89 -14.35 4.94
CA SER A 185 -1.94 -15.35 4.74
C SER A 185 -1.55 -16.76 5.20
N GLU A 186 -0.27 -17.03 5.41
CA GLU A 186 0.24 -18.32 5.88
C GLU A 186 0.18 -18.45 7.40
N ILE A 187 0.17 -17.34 8.14
CA ILE A 187 0.32 -17.31 9.60
C ILE A 187 -0.85 -16.67 10.37
N THR A 188 -1.77 -15.98 9.69
CA THR A 188 -2.89 -15.31 10.35
C THR A 188 -4.14 -15.28 9.48
N GLU A 189 -5.30 -15.01 10.11
CA GLU A 189 -6.52 -14.67 9.37
C GLU A 189 -6.40 -13.28 8.77
N ILE A 190 -6.87 -13.14 7.52
CA ILE A 190 -6.99 -11.87 6.80
C ILE A 190 -8.47 -11.59 6.56
N ARG A 191 -8.94 -10.42 6.96
CA ARG A 191 -10.35 -10.03 6.84
C ARG A 191 -10.53 -8.86 5.90
N ARG A 192 -11.53 -8.95 5.03
CA ARG A 192 -11.95 -7.84 4.15
C ARG A 192 -13.03 -7.01 4.80
N ILE A 193 -12.91 -5.69 4.69
CA ILE A 193 -13.98 -4.71 4.97
C ILE A 193 -14.52 -4.26 3.61
N GLN A 194 -15.77 -4.63 3.30
CA GLN A 194 -16.40 -4.33 2.01
C GLN A 194 -16.92 -2.88 1.97
N LYS A 195 -16.02 -1.93 2.22
CA LYS A 195 -16.26 -0.50 2.12
C LYS A 195 -15.09 0.16 1.38
N PRO A 196 -15.33 1.11 0.48
CA PRO A 196 -14.27 1.77 -0.28
C PRO A 196 -13.59 2.85 0.58
N LEU A 197 -12.70 2.41 1.47
CA LEU A 197 -12.02 3.28 2.43
C LEU A 197 -10.66 3.80 1.94
N TYR A 198 -10.32 3.50 0.69
CA TYR A 198 -9.10 3.97 0.03
C TYR A 198 -9.42 4.56 -1.34
N HIS A 199 -8.76 5.66 -1.68
CA HIS A 199 -8.88 6.36 -2.95
C HIS A 199 -7.58 6.23 -3.72
N TYR A 200 -7.56 5.28 -4.66
CA TYR A 200 -6.42 4.96 -5.49
C TYR A 200 -6.36 5.89 -6.71
N ARG A 201 -5.27 6.65 -6.83
CA ARG A 201 -5.11 7.63 -7.91
C ARG A 201 -4.46 7.03 -9.15
N ILE A 202 -5.04 7.34 -10.30
CA ILE A 202 -4.42 7.01 -11.60
C ILE A 202 -3.87 8.27 -12.23
N HIS A 203 -2.58 8.24 -12.55
CA HIS A 203 -1.88 9.27 -13.31
C HIS A 203 -0.71 8.69 -14.12
N PRO A 204 -0.18 9.40 -15.16
CA PRO A 204 0.85 8.86 -16.06
C PRO A 204 2.15 8.42 -15.38
N LYS A 205 2.49 9.02 -14.23
CA LYS A 205 3.70 8.72 -13.44
C LYS A 205 3.45 7.75 -12.28
N SER A 206 2.35 6.99 -12.30
CA SER A 206 2.09 5.94 -11.31
C SER A 206 3.05 4.77 -11.52
N VAL A 207 3.62 4.23 -10.44
CA VAL A 207 4.54 3.08 -10.47
C VAL A 207 3.92 1.87 -11.18
N SER A 208 2.63 1.63 -10.96
CA SER A 208 1.89 0.54 -11.63
C SER A 208 1.77 0.72 -13.14
N HIS A 209 1.96 1.93 -13.66
CA HIS A 209 1.98 2.18 -15.11
C HIS A 209 3.40 2.05 -15.67
N GLU A 210 4.40 2.63 -15.01
CA GLU A 210 5.78 2.67 -15.48
C GLU A 210 6.50 1.31 -15.33
N MET A 211 6.25 0.58 -14.25
CA MET A 211 6.96 -0.68 -13.91
C MET A 211 6.11 -1.94 -14.11
N ARG A 212 5.11 -1.89 -14.99
CA ARG A 212 4.13 -2.99 -15.14
C ARG A 212 4.78 -4.36 -15.39
N LEU A 213 5.76 -4.46 -16.28
CA LEU A 213 6.41 -5.74 -16.59
C LEU A 213 7.27 -6.23 -15.41
N GLU A 214 7.97 -5.34 -14.74
CA GLU A 214 8.74 -5.69 -13.55
C GLU A 214 7.84 -6.18 -12.43
N GLN A 215 6.69 -5.52 -12.20
CA GLN A 215 5.70 -5.97 -11.22
C GLN A 215 5.20 -7.40 -11.51
N VAL A 216 4.97 -7.75 -12.78
CA VAL A 216 4.57 -9.10 -13.18
C VAL A 216 5.67 -10.12 -12.84
N HIS A 217 6.94 -9.81 -13.15
CA HIS A 217 8.07 -10.69 -12.83
C HIS A 217 8.25 -10.88 -11.33
N TRP A 218 8.19 -9.80 -10.54
CA TRP A 218 8.31 -9.89 -9.10
C TRP A 218 7.11 -10.56 -8.44
N SER A 219 5.89 -10.37 -8.97
CA SER A 219 4.71 -11.11 -8.52
C SER A 219 4.87 -12.62 -8.77
N ARG A 220 5.43 -13.03 -9.91
CA ARG A 220 5.79 -14.44 -10.18
C ARG A 220 6.77 -14.98 -9.13
N ALA A 221 7.80 -14.19 -8.80
CA ALA A 221 8.78 -14.57 -7.77
C ALA A 221 8.12 -14.75 -6.39
N ALA A 222 7.21 -13.84 -6.00
CA ALA A 222 6.44 -13.92 -4.77
C ALA A 222 5.59 -15.18 -4.71
N ILE A 223 4.86 -15.51 -5.80
CA ILE A 223 4.05 -16.72 -5.89
C ILE A 223 4.93 -17.97 -5.81
N SER A 224 6.05 -18.03 -6.53
CA SER A 224 6.97 -19.17 -6.50
C SER A 224 7.53 -19.41 -5.09
N ARG A 225 7.90 -18.34 -4.37
CA ARG A 225 8.33 -18.42 -2.98
C ARG A 225 7.20 -18.92 -2.06
N ALA A 226 5.96 -18.47 -2.28
CA ALA A 226 4.80 -18.92 -1.53
C ALA A 226 4.49 -20.40 -1.79
N LEU A 227 4.56 -20.88 -3.04
CA LEU A 227 4.40 -22.30 -3.37
C LEU A 227 5.42 -23.17 -2.62
N LYS A 228 6.67 -22.71 -2.57
CA LYS A 228 7.73 -23.42 -1.81
C LYS A 228 7.43 -23.47 -0.31
N ARG A 229 7.08 -22.33 0.31
CA ARG A 229 6.75 -22.28 1.76
C ARG A 229 5.54 -23.14 2.11
N ARG A 230 4.56 -23.24 1.19
CA ARG A 230 3.33 -24.05 1.37
C ARG A 230 3.52 -25.54 1.00
N GLY A 231 4.71 -25.98 0.59
CA GLY A 231 4.96 -27.36 0.15
C GLY A 231 4.23 -27.75 -1.13
N LEU A 232 3.94 -26.78 -2.00
CA LEU A 232 3.16 -26.97 -3.22
C LEU A 232 4.00 -27.03 -4.51
N SER A 233 5.31 -26.77 -4.43
CA SER A 233 6.21 -26.69 -5.60
C SER A 233 6.39 -28.02 -6.36
N GLU A 234 6.14 -29.16 -5.72
CA GLU A 234 6.14 -30.47 -6.39
C GLU A 234 4.86 -30.71 -7.24
N ARG A 235 3.81 -29.92 -6.98
CA ARG A 235 2.50 -30.11 -7.64
C ARG A 235 2.15 -28.97 -8.58
N PHE A 236 2.72 -27.79 -8.38
CA PHE A 236 2.40 -26.58 -9.14
C PHE A 236 3.65 -25.78 -9.46
N GLU A 237 3.68 -25.26 -10.66
CA GLU A 237 4.61 -24.22 -11.09
C GLU A 237 3.82 -22.99 -11.57
N VAL A 238 4.48 -21.84 -11.60
CA VAL A 238 3.84 -20.59 -12.06
C VAL A 238 3.96 -20.51 -13.58
N ASP A 239 2.85 -20.74 -14.28
CA ASP A 239 2.72 -20.46 -15.71
C ASP A 239 2.36 -18.98 -15.91
N LEU A 240 3.31 -18.20 -16.42
CA LEU A 240 3.14 -16.76 -16.68
C LEU A 240 2.89 -16.53 -18.18
N GLN A 241 1.66 -16.13 -18.52
CA GLN A 241 1.30 -15.74 -19.87
C GLN A 241 1.10 -14.23 -19.97
N ILE A 242 1.86 -13.57 -20.85
CA ILE A 242 1.77 -12.12 -21.11
C ILE A 242 1.16 -11.95 -22.51
N HIS A 243 -0.01 -11.30 -22.56
CA HIS A 243 -0.67 -10.98 -23.82
C HIS A 243 -0.57 -9.49 -24.11
N GLU A 244 -0.02 -9.13 -25.26
CA GLU A 244 0.02 -7.77 -25.76
C GLU A 244 -1.11 -7.50 -26.74
N ARG A 245 -1.71 -6.30 -26.63
CA ARG A 245 -2.68 -5.80 -27.61
C ARG A 245 -2.20 -4.45 -28.12
N PHE A 246 -2.10 -4.35 -29.44
CA PHE A 246 -1.86 -3.08 -30.11
C PHE A 246 -3.21 -2.39 -30.36
N SER A 247 -3.27 -1.09 -30.12
CA SER A 247 -4.39 -0.25 -30.49
C SER A 247 -3.90 1.01 -31.21
N LEU A 248 -4.63 1.44 -32.22
CA LEU A 248 -4.36 2.72 -32.90
C LEU A 248 -5.11 3.82 -32.16
N LYS A 249 -4.37 4.86 -31.73
CA LYS A 249 -4.95 6.09 -31.17
C LYS A 249 -4.85 7.18 -32.23
N ARG A 250 -5.96 7.85 -32.53
CA ARG A 250 -5.95 9.03 -33.38
C ARG A 250 -5.03 10.09 -32.76
N ARG A 251 -4.12 10.65 -33.56
CA ARG A 251 -3.41 11.86 -33.16
C ARG A 251 -4.41 13.02 -33.21
N ASN A 252 -4.49 13.80 -32.14
CA ASN A 252 -5.19 15.08 -32.23
C ASN A 252 -4.41 15.98 -33.21
N PRO A 253 -5.04 16.55 -34.22
CA PRO A 253 -4.36 17.41 -35.20
C PRO A 253 -3.85 18.74 -34.61
N ASP A 254 -4.28 19.10 -33.38
CA ASP A 254 -4.00 20.39 -32.70
C ASP A 254 -3.19 20.21 -31.39
N GLY A 255 -2.19 19.31 -31.36
CA GLY A 255 -1.30 19.08 -30.21
C GLY A 255 0.15 19.30 -30.57
#